data_ad0b8d4dd94278793426ae784db65bd8
#
_entry.id   ad0b8d4dd94278793426ae784db65bd8
#
_cell.length_a   1.000
_cell.length_b   1.000
_cell.length_c   1.000
_cell.angle_alpha   90.00
_cell.angle_beta   90.00
_cell.angle_gamma   90.00
#
_symmetry.space_group_name_H-M   'P 1'
#
loop_
_entity.id
_entity.type
_entity.pdbx_description
1 polymer ?
#
loop_
_entity_poly.entity_id
_entity_poly.type
_entity_poly.pdbx_seq_one_letter_code
_entity_poly.pdbx_strand_id
1 'polypeptide(L)'
;MNMINFSKLHHQVKILTILLVSIISIPVTLVSCASSKSSTVVANGLDLSKYKYVVFGDDDDKGDAELSDILMLVQNAISQKLQVVSSKQALALIRQGEGVLSPRINVKTEKWDGGHTFITINFFDFNTNQSVVVLKSSGIGLSISQDQKLAYKAIMKEINKTFK
;
A
#
# COMPACT_ATOMS: atom_id res chain seq x y z
N MET A 1 -50.00 37.91 -34.93
CA MET A 1 -49.32 38.17 -33.65
C MET A 1 -49.46 36.87 -32.83
N ASN A 2 -48.38 36.02 -32.84
CA ASN A 2 -48.43 34.68 -32.21
C ASN A 2 -48.28 34.84 -30.69
N MET A 3 -49.35 34.60 -29.95
CA MET A 3 -49.26 34.49 -28.49
C MET A 3 -48.46 33.24 -28.12
N ILE A 4 -47.25 33.46 -27.66
CA ILE A 4 -46.37 32.41 -27.15
C ILE A 4 -47.06 31.84 -25.92
N ASN A 5 -47.39 30.54 -25.93
CA ASN A 5 -48.08 29.84 -24.87
C ASN A 5 -47.17 29.69 -23.64
N PHE A 6 -47.20 30.66 -22.74
CA PHE A 6 -46.37 30.73 -21.52
C PHE A 6 -46.43 29.48 -20.64
N SER A 7 -47.55 28.76 -20.66
CA SER A 7 -47.72 27.51 -19.92
C SER A 7 -46.80 26.40 -20.44
N LYS A 8 -46.65 26.24 -21.76
CA LYS A 8 -45.73 25.25 -22.38
C LYS A 8 -44.26 25.59 -22.11
N LEU A 9 -43.91 26.88 -22.16
CA LEU A 9 -42.54 27.32 -21.88
C LEU A 9 -42.15 27.02 -20.42
N HIS A 10 -43.03 27.27 -19.47
CA HIS A 10 -42.81 27.02 -18.05
C HIS A 10 -42.63 25.51 -17.75
N HIS A 11 -43.38 24.65 -18.44
CA HIS A 11 -43.25 23.20 -18.31
C HIS A 11 -41.90 22.67 -18.88
N GLN A 12 -41.48 23.20 -20.02
CA GLN A 12 -40.20 22.82 -20.64
C GLN A 12 -39.01 23.25 -19.77
N VAL A 13 -39.07 24.45 -19.17
CA VAL A 13 -38.02 24.93 -18.27
C VAL A 13 -37.92 24.06 -17.01
N LYS A 14 -39.04 23.66 -16.41
CA LYS A 14 -39.05 22.76 -15.25
C LYS A 14 -38.43 21.40 -15.56
N ILE A 15 -38.76 20.79 -16.70
CA ILE A 15 -38.19 19.49 -17.12
C ILE A 15 -36.67 19.61 -17.36
N LEU A 16 -36.25 20.70 -18.00
CA LEU A 16 -34.81 20.94 -18.25
C LEU A 16 -34.04 21.13 -16.96
N THR A 17 -34.59 21.84 -15.98
CA THR A 17 -33.95 22.06 -14.67
C THR A 17 -33.84 20.76 -13.87
N ILE A 18 -34.86 19.89 -13.89
CA ILE A 18 -34.84 18.60 -13.20
C ILE A 18 -33.78 17.68 -13.86
N LEU A 19 -33.69 17.68 -15.19
CA LEU A 19 -32.73 16.90 -15.92
C LEU A 19 -31.28 17.35 -15.63
N LEU A 20 -31.06 18.67 -15.56
CA LEU A 20 -29.74 19.25 -15.25
C LEU A 20 -29.29 18.92 -13.82
N VAL A 21 -30.21 19.00 -12.85
CA VAL A 21 -29.90 18.64 -11.44
C VAL A 21 -29.60 17.15 -11.29
N SER A 22 -30.28 16.28 -12.04
CA SER A 22 -30.05 14.83 -12.02
C SER A 22 -28.68 14.44 -12.58
N ILE A 23 -28.15 15.17 -13.57
CA ILE A 23 -26.84 14.92 -14.19
C ILE A 23 -25.70 15.35 -13.24
N ILE A 24 -25.89 16.38 -12.41
CA ILE A 24 -24.87 16.89 -11.49
C ILE A 24 -24.78 16.02 -10.22
N SER A 25 -25.86 15.33 -9.82
CA SER A 25 -25.87 14.51 -8.60
C SER A 25 -25.27 13.11 -8.77
N ILE A 26 -25.15 12.57 -9.98
CA ILE A 26 -24.64 11.22 -10.24
C ILE A 26 -23.12 11.07 -9.99
N PRO A 27 -22.24 12.05 -10.30
CA PRO A 27 -20.79 11.86 -10.08
C PRO A 27 -20.38 11.89 -8.60
N VAL A 28 -21.14 12.46 -7.71
CA VAL A 28 -20.76 12.63 -6.29
C VAL A 28 -20.88 11.34 -5.47
N THR A 29 -21.71 10.39 -5.90
CA THR A 29 -21.95 9.14 -5.16
C THR A 29 -20.99 8.01 -5.50
N LEU A 30 -20.14 8.14 -6.54
CA LEU A 30 -19.22 7.08 -6.99
C LEU A 30 -17.79 7.19 -6.43
N VAL A 31 -17.50 8.17 -5.58
CA VAL A 31 -16.11 8.49 -5.19
C VAL A 31 -15.66 7.80 -3.88
N SER A 32 -16.38 6.86 -3.30
CA SER A 32 -16.13 6.64 -1.89
C SER A 32 -15.99 5.23 -1.32
N CYS A 33 -15.61 4.23 -2.09
CA CYS A 33 -15.39 2.91 -1.48
C CYS A 33 -13.93 2.45 -1.42
N ALA A 34 -12.97 3.25 -1.89
CA ALA A 34 -11.57 2.88 -1.85
C ALA A 34 -10.86 3.52 -0.65
N SER A 35 -10.24 2.71 0.20
CA SER A 35 -9.49 3.20 1.36
C SER A 35 -8.18 2.43 1.55
N SER A 36 -7.20 3.09 2.16
CA SER A 36 -5.97 2.43 2.59
C SER A 36 -5.57 2.89 3.98
N LYS A 37 -4.98 1.99 4.76
CA LYS A 37 -4.43 2.27 6.09
C LYS A 37 -3.01 1.77 6.14
N SER A 38 -2.18 2.44 6.93
CA SER A 38 -0.81 1.97 7.20
C SER A 38 -0.40 2.34 8.62
N SER A 39 0.55 1.58 9.16
CA SER A 39 1.12 1.81 10.47
C SER A 39 2.55 1.30 10.54
N THR A 40 3.35 1.96 11.37
CA THR A 40 4.73 1.57 11.69
C THR A 40 4.86 1.39 13.20
N VAL A 41 5.48 0.30 13.61
CA VAL A 41 5.85 0.05 15.00
C VAL A 41 7.36 -0.20 15.03
N VAL A 42 8.08 0.63 15.78
CA VAL A 42 9.54 0.50 15.97
C VAL A 42 9.79 0.02 17.38
N ALA A 43 10.78 -0.87 17.56
CA ALA A 43 11.19 -1.31 18.89
C ALA A 43 11.70 -0.13 19.74
N ASN A 44 11.31 -0.08 21.01
CA ASN A 44 11.63 1.03 21.91
C ASN A 44 13.14 1.28 22.01
N GLY A 45 13.53 2.57 21.89
CA GLY A 45 14.91 2.99 22.05
C GLY A 45 15.85 2.60 20.92
N LEU A 46 15.31 2.09 19.81
CA LEU A 46 16.12 1.62 18.69
C LEU A 46 16.40 2.77 17.71
N ASP A 47 17.68 2.96 17.39
CA ASP A 47 18.09 3.85 16.31
C ASP A 47 18.13 3.08 14.99
N LEU A 48 17.25 3.43 14.07
CA LEU A 48 17.16 2.81 12.74
C LEU A 48 18.27 3.28 11.80
N SER A 49 18.96 4.39 12.08
CA SER A 49 20.01 4.95 11.22
C SER A 49 21.24 4.05 11.07
N LYS A 50 21.44 3.14 12.03
CA LYS A 50 22.53 2.14 11.97
C LYS A 50 22.30 1.06 10.92
N TYR A 51 21.05 0.85 10.45
CA TYR A 51 20.71 -0.16 9.49
C TYR A 51 20.75 0.40 8.07
N LYS A 52 21.79 0.07 7.33
CA LYS A 52 21.99 0.50 5.94
C LYS A 52 21.88 -0.66 4.95
N TYR A 53 21.90 -1.88 5.44
CA TYR A 53 22.00 -3.11 4.64
C TYR A 53 20.80 -4.01 4.89
N VAL A 54 20.45 -4.79 3.84
CA VAL A 54 19.35 -5.75 3.89
C VAL A 54 19.75 -7.06 3.22
N VAL A 55 19.35 -8.18 3.82
CA VAL A 55 19.45 -9.53 3.27
C VAL A 55 18.03 -10.06 3.10
N PHE A 56 17.65 -10.41 1.88
CA PHE A 56 16.42 -11.16 1.63
C PHE A 56 16.67 -12.66 1.81
N GLY A 57 15.75 -13.36 2.48
CA GLY A 57 15.80 -14.80 2.65
C GLY A 57 15.32 -15.54 1.39
N ASP A 58 15.76 -16.78 1.20
CA ASP A 58 15.32 -17.63 0.09
C ASP A 58 13.88 -18.17 0.30
N ASP A 59 13.30 -18.00 1.49
CA ASP A 59 12.00 -18.58 1.87
C ASP A 59 10.78 -17.75 1.42
N ASP A 60 10.99 -16.56 0.87
CA ASP A 60 9.90 -15.65 0.50
C ASP A 60 9.16 -16.06 -0.78
N ASP A 61 9.61 -17.10 -1.50
CA ASP A 61 9.11 -17.49 -2.82
C ASP A 61 7.97 -18.53 -2.82
N LYS A 62 7.45 -18.93 -1.65
CA LYS A 62 6.38 -19.97 -1.57
C LYS A 62 4.96 -19.39 -1.54
N GLY A 63 4.74 -18.25 -2.16
CA GLY A 63 3.42 -17.62 -2.29
C GLY A 63 2.71 -17.99 -3.58
N ASP A 64 1.38 -17.76 -3.60
CA ASP A 64 0.55 -17.74 -4.82
C ASP A 64 1.22 -16.90 -5.90
N ALA A 65 1.30 -17.37 -7.14
CA ALA A 65 1.92 -16.63 -8.25
C ALA A 65 1.33 -15.22 -8.42
N GLU A 66 0.07 -15.03 -8.05
CA GLU A 66 -0.62 -13.74 -8.06
C GLU A 66 -0.07 -12.75 -7.02
N LEU A 67 0.57 -13.23 -5.95
CA LEU A 67 1.17 -12.42 -4.90
C LEU A 67 2.67 -12.15 -5.14
N SER A 68 3.31 -12.91 -6.03
CA SER A 68 4.73 -12.78 -6.34
C SER A 68 5.07 -11.40 -6.90
N ASP A 69 4.20 -10.81 -7.73
CA ASP A 69 4.41 -9.48 -8.29
C ASP A 69 4.45 -8.40 -7.20
N ILE A 70 3.55 -8.47 -6.23
CA ILE A 70 3.53 -7.52 -5.11
C ILE A 70 4.76 -7.72 -4.22
N LEU A 71 5.13 -8.96 -3.96
CA LEU A 71 6.32 -9.29 -3.18
C LEU A 71 7.57 -8.67 -3.83
N MET A 72 7.76 -8.87 -5.13
CA MET A 72 8.86 -8.29 -5.89
C MET A 72 8.83 -6.75 -5.86
N LEU A 73 7.66 -6.12 -6.00
CA LEU A 73 7.53 -4.67 -5.91
C LEU A 73 7.93 -4.14 -4.52
N VAL A 74 7.55 -4.85 -3.45
CA VAL A 74 7.90 -4.48 -2.07
C VAL A 74 9.41 -4.68 -1.84
N GLN A 75 10.00 -5.78 -2.31
CA GLN A 75 11.45 -6.00 -2.24
C GLN A 75 12.23 -4.90 -2.98
N ASN A 76 11.79 -4.53 -4.19
CA ASN A 76 12.38 -3.43 -4.94
C ASN A 76 12.30 -2.10 -4.18
N ALA A 77 11.18 -1.84 -3.51
CA ALA A 77 11.00 -0.63 -2.70
C ALA A 77 11.99 -0.56 -1.52
N ILE A 78 12.18 -1.70 -0.84
CA ILE A 78 13.16 -1.81 0.25
C ILE A 78 14.58 -1.60 -0.30
N SER A 79 14.91 -2.21 -1.44
CA SER A 79 16.20 -2.11 -2.11
C SER A 79 16.58 -0.69 -2.57
N GLN A 80 15.60 0.18 -2.75
CA GLN A 80 15.84 1.60 -3.03
C GLN A 80 16.27 2.39 -1.78
N LYS A 81 16.06 1.85 -0.58
CA LYS A 81 16.37 2.49 0.70
C LYS A 81 17.55 1.85 1.44
N LEU A 82 17.70 0.56 1.27
CA LEU A 82 18.73 -0.24 1.95
C LEU A 82 19.54 -0.98 0.91
N GLN A 83 20.86 -1.04 1.11
CA GLN A 83 21.76 -1.75 0.21
C GLN A 83 21.55 -3.26 0.39
N VAL A 84 21.20 -3.95 -0.70
CA VAL A 84 21.04 -5.40 -0.70
C VAL A 84 22.42 -6.06 -0.67
N VAL A 85 22.60 -7.00 0.24
CA VAL A 85 23.83 -7.76 0.40
C VAL A 85 23.53 -9.25 0.53
N SER A 86 24.49 -10.09 0.18
CA SER A 86 24.39 -11.54 0.42
C SER A 86 24.58 -11.87 1.91
N SER A 87 24.12 -13.03 2.35
CA SER A 87 24.31 -13.50 3.74
C SER A 87 25.79 -13.54 4.13
N LYS A 88 26.68 -13.88 3.21
CA LYS A 88 28.13 -13.86 3.45
C LYS A 88 28.69 -12.45 3.68
N GLN A 89 28.25 -11.49 2.88
CA GLN A 89 28.60 -10.07 3.05
C GLN A 89 28.04 -9.50 4.35
N ALA A 90 26.79 -9.86 4.69
CA ALA A 90 26.15 -9.44 5.93
C ALA A 90 26.97 -9.85 7.17
N LEU A 91 27.45 -11.08 7.24
CA LEU A 91 28.32 -11.54 8.33
C LEU A 91 29.61 -10.74 8.44
N ALA A 92 30.21 -10.34 7.32
CA ALA A 92 31.40 -9.50 7.33
C ALA A 92 31.09 -8.07 7.84
N LEU A 93 29.96 -7.48 7.40
CA LEU A 93 29.51 -6.14 7.84
C LEU A 93 29.17 -6.12 9.34
N ILE A 94 28.52 -7.14 9.87
CA ILE A 94 28.23 -7.28 11.30
C ILE A 94 29.50 -7.31 12.15
N ARG A 95 30.55 -8.01 11.68
CA ARG A 95 31.86 -8.02 12.36
C ARG A 95 32.53 -6.64 12.39
N GLN A 96 32.15 -5.75 11.47
CA GLN A 96 32.59 -4.37 11.41
C GLN A 96 31.72 -3.42 12.24
N GLY A 97 30.66 -3.96 12.89
CA GLY A 97 29.71 -3.18 13.70
C GLY A 97 28.55 -2.57 12.92
N GLU A 98 28.39 -2.91 11.64
CA GLU A 98 27.29 -2.42 10.81
C GLU A 98 25.98 -3.18 11.09
N GLY A 99 24.86 -2.47 11.07
CA GLY A 99 23.53 -3.02 11.23
C GLY A 99 23.00 -3.59 9.90
N VAL A 100 22.55 -4.83 9.91
CA VAL A 100 21.95 -5.52 8.76
C VAL A 100 20.55 -5.98 9.12
N LEU A 101 19.58 -5.72 8.25
CA LEU A 101 18.20 -6.16 8.41
C LEU A 101 17.90 -7.40 7.56
N SER A 102 16.97 -8.22 8.05
CA SER A 102 16.34 -9.31 7.30
C SER A 102 14.82 -9.13 7.34
N PRO A 103 14.20 -8.71 6.24
CA PRO A 103 12.75 -8.55 6.20
C PRO A 103 12.06 -9.90 5.99
N ARG A 104 10.94 -10.10 6.68
CA ARG A 104 9.94 -11.11 6.34
C ARG A 104 8.70 -10.40 5.84
N ILE A 105 8.35 -10.65 4.57
CA ILE A 105 7.24 -10.00 3.89
C ILE A 105 6.09 -11.00 3.82
N ASN A 106 4.92 -10.59 4.29
CA ASN A 106 3.69 -11.36 4.18
C ASN A 106 2.65 -10.52 3.45
N VAL A 107 2.11 -11.08 2.37
CA VAL A 107 1.00 -10.49 1.60
C VAL A 107 -0.18 -11.43 1.67
N LYS A 108 -1.34 -10.93 2.10
CA LYS A 108 -2.57 -11.68 2.17
C LYS A 108 -3.67 -10.90 1.45
N THR A 109 -4.35 -11.56 0.51
CA THR A 109 -5.55 -11.02 -0.14
C THR A 109 -6.76 -11.87 0.25
N GLU A 110 -7.77 -11.23 0.82
CA GLU A 110 -9.06 -11.85 1.12
C GLU A 110 -9.97 -11.67 -0.09
N LYS A 111 -10.49 -12.78 -0.61
CA LYS A 111 -11.28 -12.80 -1.87
C LYS A 111 -12.79 -12.61 -1.64
N TRP A 112 -13.22 -12.49 -0.39
CA TRP A 112 -14.63 -12.41 0.01
C TRP A 112 -15.01 -10.99 0.43
N ASP A 113 -16.26 -10.58 0.24
CA ASP A 113 -16.85 -9.31 0.69
C ASP A 113 -16.17 -8.03 0.17
N GLY A 114 -15.82 -8.02 -1.12
CA GLY A 114 -15.22 -6.83 -1.77
C GLY A 114 -13.70 -6.83 -1.76
N GLY A 115 -13.07 -7.83 -1.14
CA GLY A 115 -11.63 -8.02 -1.11
C GLY A 115 -10.91 -7.08 -0.13
N HIS A 116 -9.88 -7.61 0.51
CA HIS A 116 -8.94 -6.80 1.29
C HIS A 116 -7.54 -7.33 1.04
N THR A 117 -6.61 -6.45 0.75
CA THR A 117 -5.18 -6.82 0.70
C THR A 117 -4.46 -6.25 1.92
N PHE A 118 -3.72 -7.11 2.59
CA PHE A 118 -2.85 -6.77 3.72
C PHE A 118 -1.40 -7.04 3.33
N ILE A 119 -0.51 -6.10 3.63
CA ILE A 119 0.93 -6.26 3.51
C ILE A 119 1.53 -6.02 4.89
N THR A 120 2.30 -6.99 5.37
CA THR A 120 3.06 -6.87 6.61
C THR A 120 4.53 -7.14 6.32
N ILE A 121 5.41 -6.23 6.72
CA ILE A 121 6.86 -6.39 6.64
C ILE A 121 7.39 -6.34 8.06
N ASN A 122 8.00 -7.44 8.52
CA ASN A 122 8.70 -7.47 9.78
C ASN A 122 10.20 -7.52 9.52
N PHE A 123 10.90 -6.45 9.85
CA PHE A 123 12.35 -6.37 9.75
C PHE A 123 12.98 -6.90 11.04
N PHE A 124 13.81 -7.88 10.90
CA PHE A 124 14.61 -8.44 11.98
C PHE A 124 16.05 -7.95 11.86
N ASP A 125 16.70 -7.74 12.98
CA ASP A 125 18.17 -7.62 13.02
C ASP A 125 18.75 -8.98 12.64
N PHE A 126 19.56 -9.01 11.59
CA PHE A 126 20.10 -10.27 11.03
C PHE A 126 21.01 -11.00 12.00
N ASN A 127 21.69 -10.30 12.91
CA ASN A 127 22.60 -10.90 13.90
C ASN A 127 21.86 -11.49 15.10
N THR A 128 20.87 -10.73 15.63
CA THR A 128 20.18 -11.11 16.88
C THR A 128 18.86 -11.82 16.64
N ASN A 129 18.33 -11.79 15.40
CA ASN A 129 17.00 -12.24 15.02
C ASN A 129 15.88 -11.59 15.83
N GLN A 130 16.11 -10.40 16.38
CA GLN A 130 15.10 -9.64 17.09
C GLN A 130 14.32 -8.74 16.11
N SER A 131 13.01 -8.63 16.31
CA SER A 131 12.17 -7.72 15.53
C SER A 131 12.54 -6.28 15.83
N VAL A 132 12.89 -5.54 14.79
CA VAL A 132 13.37 -4.14 14.84
C VAL A 132 12.23 -3.19 14.53
N VAL A 133 11.54 -3.44 13.43
CA VAL A 133 10.43 -2.60 12.97
C VAL A 133 9.41 -3.44 12.20
N VAL A 134 8.15 -3.17 12.44
CA VAL A 134 7.03 -3.80 11.71
C VAL A 134 6.27 -2.71 10.97
N LEU A 135 6.18 -2.87 9.66
CA LEU A 135 5.35 -2.04 8.80
C LEU A 135 4.11 -2.83 8.38
N LYS A 136 2.94 -2.20 8.45
CA LYS A 136 1.68 -2.80 8.04
C LYS A 136 0.92 -1.86 7.13
N SER A 137 0.26 -2.41 6.12
CA SER A 137 -0.71 -1.68 5.31
C SER A 137 -1.89 -2.55 4.94
N SER A 138 -2.99 -1.90 4.61
CA SER A 138 -4.16 -2.54 4.02
C SER A 138 -4.75 -1.66 2.93
N GLY A 139 -5.38 -2.30 1.95
CA GLY A 139 -6.13 -1.65 0.89
C GLY A 139 -7.49 -2.31 0.69
N ILE A 140 -8.50 -1.49 0.51
CA ILE A 140 -9.88 -1.86 0.22
C ILE A 140 -10.34 -1.07 -0.98
N GLY A 141 -10.75 -1.72 -2.04
CA GLY A 141 -11.24 -1.12 -3.27
C GLY A 141 -12.40 -1.88 -3.87
N LEU A 142 -12.63 -1.70 -5.15
CA LEU A 142 -13.72 -2.35 -5.90
C LEU A 142 -13.27 -3.64 -6.60
N SER A 143 -11.98 -3.95 -6.55
CA SER A 143 -11.40 -5.16 -7.14
C SER A 143 -10.11 -5.55 -6.43
N ILE A 144 -9.72 -6.81 -6.52
CA ILE A 144 -8.46 -7.34 -5.97
C ILE A 144 -7.26 -6.51 -6.44
N SER A 145 -7.18 -6.19 -7.72
CA SER A 145 -6.07 -5.36 -8.27
C SER A 145 -6.04 -3.95 -7.67
N GLN A 146 -7.21 -3.36 -7.38
CA GLN A 146 -7.29 -2.05 -6.73
C GLN A 146 -6.88 -2.13 -5.26
N ASP A 147 -7.30 -3.18 -4.54
CA ASP A 147 -6.92 -3.44 -3.14
C ASP A 147 -5.41 -3.57 -3.01
N GLN A 148 -4.80 -4.39 -3.86
CA GLN A 148 -3.35 -4.60 -3.94
C GLN A 148 -2.61 -3.29 -4.20
N LYS A 149 -3.07 -2.49 -5.16
CA LYS A 149 -2.48 -1.19 -5.51
C LYS A 149 -2.57 -0.20 -4.35
N LEU A 150 -3.67 -0.19 -3.61
CA LEU A 150 -3.88 0.67 -2.44
C LEU A 150 -2.99 0.24 -1.27
N ALA A 151 -2.95 -1.06 -0.96
CA ALA A 151 -2.08 -1.61 0.07
C ALA A 151 -0.61 -1.34 -0.24
N TYR A 152 -0.19 -1.56 -1.51
CA TYR A 152 1.17 -1.27 -1.97
C TYR A 152 1.54 0.21 -1.82
N LYS A 153 0.69 1.14 -2.27
CA LYS A 153 0.94 2.58 -2.09
C LYS A 153 1.09 2.96 -0.62
N ALA A 154 0.28 2.35 0.25
CA ALA A 154 0.32 2.62 1.68
C ALA A 154 1.61 2.08 2.32
N ILE A 155 2.06 0.86 1.98
CA ILE A 155 3.31 0.30 2.52
C ILE A 155 4.54 1.05 2.00
N MET A 156 4.53 1.50 0.74
CA MET A 156 5.58 2.35 0.16
C MET A 156 5.77 3.64 0.95
N LYS A 157 4.67 4.27 1.36
CA LYS A 157 4.71 5.47 2.19
C LYS A 157 5.40 5.20 3.54
N GLU A 158 5.10 4.06 4.17
CA GLU A 158 5.73 3.70 5.44
C GLU A 158 7.23 3.35 5.27
N ILE A 159 7.61 2.62 4.21
CA ILE A 159 9.03 2.35 3.89
C ILE A 159 9.79 3.67 3.73
N ASN A 160 9.26 4.60 2.93
CA ASN A 160 9.89 5.90 2.68
C ASN A 160 10.00 6.78 3.92
N LYS A 161 9.06 6.67 4.86
CA LYS A 161 9.06 7.40 6.13
C LYS A 161 10.05 6.79 7.13
N THR A 162 10.17 5.48 7.15
CA THR A 162 10.97 4.72 8.11
C THR A 162 12.45 4.73 7.76
N PHE A 163 12.78 4.55 6.49
CA PHE A 163 14.14 4.54 5.98
C PHE A 163 14.37 5.79 5.11
N LYS A 164 15.03 6.78 5.69
CA LYS A 164 15.31 8.07 5.05
C LYS A 164 16.59 8.06 4.24
#